data_e476ecc0b300d80cab4b4eb4197a74b3
#
_entry.id   e476ecc0b300d80cab4b4eb4197a74b3
#
_cell.length_a   1.000
_cell.length_b   1.000
_cell.length_c   1.000
_cell.angle_alpha   90.00
_cell.angle_beta   90.00
_cell.angle_gamma   90.00
#
_symmetry.space_group_name_H-M   'P 1'
#
loop_
_entity.id
_entity.type
_entity.pdbx_description
1 polymer ?
#
loop_
_entity_poly.entity_id
_entity_poly.type
_entity_poly.pdbx_seq_one_letter_code
_entity_poly.pdbx_strand_id
1 'polypeptide(L)'
;MPDWGEIFTDPEMQRLPPNPELLALLPVLKEAGCRRVLDAGCGAGRHLLPLARAGFSVCGVDREAAVLQALKARLKAEAAPVYPAPLALADLRRLPFLTGSFDLAVSVHAINHGNTQTFKEYCRELDRVLKAHGYLFIFTSPREAGERVRLPQTRELEPGTLVDIATPDGNLVHHFPTPAELKAQFPEYQVHRAETVLAPIPFMGDALLPQFIFWAQKPDWR
;
A
#
# COMPACT_ATOMS: atom_id res chain seq x y z
N MET A 1 -0.99 21.78 -9.75
CA MET A 1 -0.92 20.33 -9.99
C MET A 1 -1.65 19.68 -8.84
N PRO A 2 -2.47 18.67 -9.09
CA PRO A 2 -3.22 18.04 -8.03
C PRO A 2 -2.27 17.49 -6.96
N ASP A 3 -2.60 17.69 -5.70
CA ASP A 3 -1.98 17.01 -4.59
C ASP A 3 -2.70 15.68 -4.28
N TRP A 4 -2.18 14.89 -3.36
CA TRP A 4 -2.83 13.63 -2.98
C TRP A 4 -4.25 13.82 -2.46
N GLY A 5 -4.51 14.94 -1.78
CA GLY A 5 -5.85 15.28 -1.27
C GLY A 5 -6.85 15.44 -2.42
N GLU A 6 -6.48 16.15 -3.46
CA GLU A 6 -7.31 16.34 -4.64
C GLU A 6 -7.57 15.03 -5.39
N ILE A 7 -6.50 14.22 -5.60
CA ILE A 7 -6.60 12.93 -6.31
C ILE A 7 -7.55 11.98 -5.57
N PHE A 8 -7.35 11.73 -4.28
CA PHE A 8 -8.11 10.71 -3.55
C PHE A 8 -9.46 11.18 -3.02
N THR A 9 -9.81 12.46 -3.14
CA THR A 9 -11.17 12.94 -2.92
C THR A 9 -12.03 12.91 -4.18
N ASP A 10 -11.45 12.66 -5.35
CA ASP A 10 -12.18 12.46 -6.60
C ASP A 10 -13.12 11.24 -6.48
N PRO A 11 -14.41 11.38 -6.87
CA PRO A 11 -15.39 10.30 -6.83
C PRO A 11 -15.00 9.04 -7.63
N GLU A 12 -14.25 9.18 -8.72
CA GLU A 12 -13.78 8.04 -9.51
C GLU A 12 -12.75 7.25 -8.75
N MET A 13 -11.81 7.93 -8.08
CA MET A 13 -10.79 7.31 -7.24
C MET A 13 -11.40 6.55 -6.05
N GLN A 14 -12.50 7.08 -5.49
CA GLN A 14 -13.22 6.41 -4.41
C GLN A 14 -13.94 5.13 -4.84
N ARG A 15 -14.23 4.96 -6.14
CA ARG A 15 -14.91 3.79 -6.72
C ARG A 15 -13.97 2.72 -7.23
N LEU A 16 -12.66 2.97 -7.18
CA LEU A 16 -11.68 1.97 -7.63
C LEU A 16 -11.86 0.64 -6.90
N PRO A 17 -11.84 -0.48 -7.64
CA PRO A 17 -11.99 -1.79 -7.03
C PRO A 17 -10.79 -2.12 -6.13
N PRO A 18 -11.00 -2.91 -5.09
CA PRO A 18 -9.89 -3.43 -4.29
C PRO A 18 -8.99 -4.34 -5.13
N ASN A 19 -7.75 -4.46 -4.71
CA ASN A 19 -6.79 -5.35 -5.36
C ASN A 19 -7.26 -6.81 -5.27
N PRO A 20 -7.44 -7.51 -6.40
CA PRO A 20 -7.97 -8.88 -6.41
C PRO A 20 -7.00 -9.89 -5.77
N GLU A 21 -5.69 -9.65 -5.89
CA GLU A 21 -4.66 -10.50 -5.30
C GLU A 21 -4.71 -10.47 -3.77
N LEU A 22 -4.94 -9.30 -3.18
CA LEU A 22 -5.19 -9.18 -1.75
C LEU A 22 -6.48 -9.90 -1.33
N LEU A 23 -7.56 -9.72 -2.09
CA LEU A 23 -8.84 -10.35 -1.75
C LEU A 23 -8.77 -11.88 -1.80
N ALA A 24 -7.99 -12.43 -2.73
CA ALA A 24 -7.77 -13.87 -2.83
C ALA A 24 -7.08 -14.47 -1.59
N LEU A 25 -6.38 -13.65 -0.80
CA LEU A 25 -5.71 -14.10 0.43
C LEU A 25 -6.63 -14.13 1.67
N LEU A 26 -7.81 -13.53 1.62
CA LEU A 26 -8.68 -13.40 2.80
C LEU A 26 -9.03 -14.75 3.46
N PRO A 27 -9.33 -15.84 2.73
CA PRO A 27 -9.58 -17.14 3.34
C PRO A 27 -8.36 -17.65 4.14
N VAL A 28 -7.19 -17.62 3.52
CA VAL A 28 -5.92 -18.06 4.14
C VAL A 28 -5.60 -17.25 5.39
N LEU A 29 -5.78 -15.92 5.32
CA LEU A 29 -5.55 -15.03 6.47
C LEU A 29 -6.50 -15.31 7.64
N LYS A 30 -7.76 -15.62 7.36
CA LYS A 30 -8.74 -16.01 8.38
C LYS A 30 -8.39 -17.34 9.03
N GLU A 31 -8.04 -18.33 8.22
CA GLU A 31 -7.62 -19.66 8.68
C GLU A 31 -6.36 -19.56 9.55
N ALA A 32 -5.41 -18.70 9.17
CA ALA A 32 -4.23 -18.38 9.96
C ALA A 32 -4.52 -17.57 11.25
N GLY A 33 -5.78 -17.24 11.51
CA GLY A 33 -6.18 -16.51 12.73
C GLY A 33 -5.84 -15.02 12.72
N CYS A 34 -5.52 -14.41 11.59
CA CYS A 34 -5.31 -12.98 11.47
C CYS A 34 -6.56 -12.20 11.89
N ARG A 35 -6.38 -11.16 12.67
CA ARG A 35 -7.48 -10.31 13.17
C ARG A 35 -7.23 -8.84 12.97
N ARG A 36 -6.05 -8.35 13.32
CA ARG A 36 -5.69 -6.92 13.26
C ARG A 36 -4.88 -6.62 12.01
N VAL A 37 -5.42 -5.77 11.16
CA VAL A 37 -4.83 -5.41 9.86
C VAL A 37 -4.49 -3.93 9.83
N LEU A 38 -3.30 -3.61 9.34
CA LEU A 38 -2.90 -2.27 8.96
C LEU A 38 -3.07 -2.10 7.45
N ASP A 39 -3.83 -1.11 7.01
CA ASP A 39 -3.87 -0.62 5.64
C ASP A 39 -2.98 0.64 5.56
N ALA A 40 -1.75 0.47 5.11
CA ALA A 40 -0.71 1.50 5.08
C ALA A 40 -0.76 2.28 3.76
N GLY A 41 -1.15 3.55 3.83
CA GLY A 41 -1.53 4.38 2.69
C GLY A 41 -2.94 4.03 2.23
N CYS A 42 -3.90 4.10 3.17
CA CYS A 42 -5.26 3.58 2.95
C CYS A 42 -6.07 4.39 1.94
N GLY A 43 -5.66 5.63 1.65
CA GLY A 43 -6.35 6.51 0.71
C GLY A 43 -7.86 6.57 0.96
N ALA A 44 -8.64 6.45 -0.10
CA ALA A 44 -10.11 6.42 -0.05
C ALA A 44 -10.71 5.13 0.55
N GLY A 45 -9.89 4.21 1.07
CA GLY A 45 -10.35 3.01 1.78
C GLY A 45 -10.74 1.84 0.89
N ARG A 46 -10.26 1.78 -0.34
CA ARG A 46 -10.62 0.70 -1.28
C ARG A 46 -10.25 -0.70 -0.80
N HIS A 47 -9.22 -0.83 0.06
CA HIS A 47 -8.84 -2.10 0.70
C HIS A 47 -9.37 -2.19 2.12
N LEU A 48 -9.36 -1.10 2.86
CA LEU A 48 -9.87 -1.02 4.24
C LEU A 48 -11.30 -1.52 4.34
N LEU A 49 -12.20 -1.05 3.46
CA LEU A 49 -13.61 -1.42 3.48
C LEU A 49 -13.86 -2.93 3.27
N PRO A 50 -13.35 -3.58 2.20
CA PRO A 50 -13.56 -5.02 2.02
C PRO A 50 -12.89 -5.88 3.10
N LEU A 51 -11.74 -5.48 3.63
CA LEU A 51 -11.10 -6.15 4.77
C LEU A 51 -11.98 -6.09 6.01
N ALA A 52 -12.52 -4.91 6.32
CA ALA A 52 -13.43 -4.73 7.46
C ALA A 52 -14.73 -5.53 7.28
N ARG A 53 -15.33 -5.53 6.07
CA ARG A 53 -16.50 -6.36 5.74
C ARG A 53 -16.22 -7.86 5.83
N ALA A 54 -14.99 -8.26 5.59
CA ALA A 54 -14.53 -9.63 5.79
C ALA A 54 -14.36 -9.99 7.28
N GLY A 55 -14.53 -9.05 8.22
CA GLY A 55 -14.49 -9.28 9.66
C GLY A 55 -13.14 -9.04 10.31
N PHE A 56 -12.19 -8.43 9.61
CA PHE A 56 -10.91 -8.00 10.20
C PHE A 56 -11.09 -6.68 10.96
N SER A 57 -10.32 -6.51 12.05
CA SER A 57 -10.14 -5.22 12.72
C SER A 57 -9.09 -4.42 11.95
N VAL A 58 -9.52 -3.51 11.10
CA VAL A 58 -8.63 -2.76 10.21
C VAL A 58 -8.33 -1.39 10.78
N CYS A 59 -7.06 -1.00 10.75
CA CYS A 59 -6.60 0.36 10.99
C CYS A 59 -6.07 0.94 9.67
N GLY A 60 -6.59 2.09 9.25
CA GLY A 60 -6.10 2.81 8.07
C GLY A 60 -5.13 3.93 8.47
N VAL A 61 -4.04 4.05 7.74
CA VAL A 61 -3.09 5.17 7.89
C VAL A 61 -2.93 5.87 6.55
N ASP A 62 -3.02 7.19 6.58
CA ASP A 62 -2.65 8.04 5.46
C ASP A 62 -2.07 9.36 5.97
N ARG A 63 -1.27 10.03 5.16
CA ARG A 63 -0.70 11.33 5.52
C ARG A 63 -1.59 12.51 5.15
N GLU A 64 -2.64 12.28 4.33
CA GLU A 64 -3.51 13.32 3.81
C GLU A 64 -4.78 13.43 4.64
N ALA A 65 -4.90 14.53 5.40
CA ALA A 65 -6.04 14.76 6.28
C ALA A 65 -7.38 14.84 5.55
N ALA A 66 -7.43 15.45 4.36
CA ALA A 66 -8.63 15.56 3.55
C ALA A 66 -9.15 14.18 3.11
N VAL A 67 -8.23 13.29 2.72
CA VAL A 67 -8.53 11.92 2.31
C VAL A 67 -9.14 11.13 3.47
N LEU A 68 -8.54 11.22 4.67
CA LEU A 68 -9.07 10.55 5.86
C LEU A 68 -10.42 11.11 6.31
N GLN A 69 -10.66 12.41 6.14
CA GLN A 69 -11.97 13.02 6.41
C GLN A 69 -13.03 12.47 5.45
N ALA A 70 -12.73 12.41 4.15
CA ALA A 70 -13.63 11.83 3.15
C ALA A 70 -13.91 10.35 3.44
N LEU A 71 -12.87 9.57 3.75
CA LEU A 71 -13.02 8.16 4.14
C LEU A 71 -13.89 8.00 5.39
N LYS A 72 -13.69 8.82 6.42
CA LYS A 72 -14.50 8.81 7.64
C LYS A 72 -15.98 9.11 7.36
N ALA A 73 -16.26 10.07 6.49
CA ALA A 73 -17.62 10.38 6.07
C ALA A 73 -18.26 9.21 5.33
N ARG A 74 -17.52 8.57 4.43
CA ARG A 74 -17.96 7.38 3.69
C ARG A 74 -18.24 6.20 4.63
N LEU A 75 -17.36 5.89 5.56
CA LEU A 75 -17.55 4.82 6.56
C LEU A 75 -18.82 5.02 7.37
N LYS A 76 -19.13 6.28 7.73
CA LYS A 76 -20.35 6.64 8.45
C LYS A 76 -21.62 6.47 7.58
N ALA A 77 -21.54 6.85 6.30
CA ALA A 77 -22.68 6.78 5.37
C ALA A 77 -23.03 5.34 4.96
N GLU A 78 -22.05 4.47 4.83
CA GLU A 78 -22.25 3.07 4.40
C GLU A 78 -22.94 2.19 5.46
N ALA A 79 -23.25 2.72 6.65
CA ALA A 79 -23.95 2.03 7.76
C ALA A 79 -23.50 0.55 7.95
N ALA A 80 -22.32 0.22 7.44
CA ALA A 80 -21.78 -1.11 7.57
C ALA A 80 -21.58 -1.39 9.06
N PRO A 81 -21.76 -2.63 9.55
CA PRO A 81 -21.30 -3.04 10.85
C PRO A 81 -19.75 -3.11 10.85
N VAL A 82 -19.14 -2.12 10.22
CA VAL A 82 -17.72 -1.90 10.28
C VAL A 82 -17.51 -1.29 11.64
N TYR A 83 -16.95 -2.06 12.56
CA TYR A 83 -16.32 -1.51 13.76
C TYR A 83 -15.61 -0.21 13.34
N PRO A 84 -15.68 0.86 14.16
CA PRO A 84 -15.03 2.09 13.78
C PRO A 84 -13.58 1.78 13.44
N ALA A 85 -13.30 1.70 12.14
CA ALA A 85 -11.93 1.47 11.67
C ALA A 85 -11.12 2.68 12.14
N PRO A 86 -10.19 2.52 13.08
CA PRO A 86 -9.40 3.63 13.52
C PRO A 86 -8.58 4.15 12.33
N LEU A 87 -8.70 5.44 12.06
CA LEU A 87 -7.94 6.13 11.03
C LEU A 87 -6.88 6.99 11.71
N ALA A 88 -5.62 6.85 11.29
CA ALA A 88 -4.52 7.62 11.82
C ALA A 88 -3.92 8.52 10.73
N LEU A 89 -3.83 9.82 11.03
CA LEU A 89 -3.08 10.77 10.21
C LEU A 89 -1.60 10.64 10.57
N ALA A 90 -0.82 10.01 9.70
CA ALA A 90 0.60 9.81 9.92
C ALA A 90 1.37 9.52 8.63
N ASP A 91 2.66 9.82 8.65
CA ASP A 91 3.61 9.42 7.64
C ASP A 91 4.04 7.96 7.88
N LEU A 92 4.10 7.17 6.81
CA LEU A 92 4.53 5.77 6.88
C LEU A 92 5.98 5.60 7.36
N ARG A 93 6.80 6.67 7.32
CA ARG A 93 8.15 6.68 7.90
C ARG A 93 8.14 6.57 9.42
N ARG A 94 7.01 6.87 10.08
CA ARG A 94 6.85 6.84 11.53
C ARG A 94 5.42 6.53 11.90
N LEU A 95 5.10 5.26 11.93
CA LEU A 95 3.75 4.79 12.27
C LEU A 95 3.45 4.96 13.78
N PRO A 96 2.27 5.49 14.15
CA PRO A 96 1.92 5.78 15.55
C PRO A 96 1.44 4.53 16.29
N PHE A 97 2.09 3.40 16.08
CA PHE A 97 1.74 2.12 16.68
C PHE A 97 2.94 1.50 17.38
N LEU A 98 2.67 0.68 18.38
CA LEU A 98 3.70 -0.11 19.05
C LEU A 98 4.23 -1.20 18.11
N THR A 99 5.46 -1.63 18.37
CA THR A 99 6.06 -2.80 17.72
C THR A 99 5.15 -4.02 17.92
N GLY A 100 4.97 -4.83 16.88
CA GLY A 100 4.19 -6.06 16.97
C GLY A 100 2.69 -5.83 17.21
N SER A 101 2.09 -4.80 16.59
CA SER A 101 0.68 -4.44 16.78
C SER A 101 -0.28 -5.17 15.84
N PHE A 102 0.18 -5.63 14.66
CA PHE A 102 -0.68 -6.13 13.59
C PHE A 102 -0.34 -7.55 13.18
N ASP A 103 -1.38 -8.32 12.82
CA ASP A 103 -1.25 -9.66 12.25
C ASP A 103 -0.97 -9.60 10.74
N LEU A 104 -1.42 -8.52 10.08
CA LEU A 104 -1.21 -8.25 8.67
C LEU A 104 -0.93 -6.77 8.46
N ALA A 105 0.08 -6.45 7.64
CA ALA A 105 0.28 -5.13 7.06
C ALA A 105 0.09 -5.21 5.54
N VAL A 106 -0.74 -4.31 5.01
CA VAL A 106 -1.03 -4.17 3.59
C VAL A 106 -0.50 -2.84 3.10
N SER A 107 0.20 -2.85 1.97
CA SER A 107 0.59 -1.64 1.26
C SER A 107 0.40 -1.85 -0.24
N VAL A 108 -0.53 -1.10 -0.83
CA VAL A 108 -0.85 -1.17 -2.26
C VAL A 108 -0.63 0.20 -2.87
N HIS A 109 0.39 0.32 -3.71
CA HIS A 109 0.81 1.57 -4.36
C HIS A 109 1.09 2.74 -3.38
N ALA A 110 1.62 2.44 -2.18
CA ALA A 110 1.94 3.47 -1.20
C ALA A 110 3.45 3.61 -0.93
N ILE A 111 4.18 2.50 -0.83
CA ILE A 111 5.61 2.54 -0.46
C ILE A 111 6.53 3.11 -1.53
N ASN A 112 6.05 3.29 -2.75
CA ASN A 112 6.83 3.85 -3.85
C ASN A 112 6.83 5.39 -3.87
N HIS A 113 6.10 6.07 -2.97
CA HIS A 113 6.05 7.53 -2.93
C HIS A 113 7.19 8.11 -2.08
N GLY A 114 8.23 8.53 -2.74
CA GLY A 114 9.44 9.09 -2.15
C GLY A 114 10.71 8.63 -2.87
N ASN A 115 11.83 8.85 -2.24
CA ASN A 115 13.12 8.38 -2.72
C ASN A 115 13.51 7.03 -2.10
N THR A 116 14.65 6.47 -2.48
CA THR A 116 15.17 5.20 -1.96
C THR A 116 15.23 5.15 -0.42
N GLN A 117 15.64 6.25 0.21
CA GLN A 117 15.72 6.32 1.67
C GLN A 117 14.32 6.26 2.30
N THR A 118 13.36 7.00 1.75
CA THR A 118 11.96 6.98 2.17
C THR A 118 11.35 5.60 2.03
N PHE A 119 11.59 4.93 0.90
CA PHE A 119 11.16 3.55 0.67
C PHE A 119 11.68 2.58 1.75
N LYS A 120 12.97 2.67 2.10
CA LYS A 120 13.57 1.84 3.16
C LYS A 120 12.96 2.13 4.54
N GLU A 121 12.65 3.39 4.82
CA GLU A 121 11.99 3.79 6.08
C GLU A 121 10.57 3.22 6.17
N TYR A 122 9.80 3.26 5.09
CA TYR A 122 8.49 2.63 5.01
C TYR A 122 8.55 1.12 5.27
N CYS A 123 9.46 0.43 4.60
CA CYS A 123 9.65 -1.01 4.80
C CYS A 123 10.01 -1.35 6.25
N ARG A 124 10.90 -0.58 6.88
CA ARG A 124 11.31 -0.76 8.28
C ARG A 124 10.12 -0.58 9.24
N GLU A 125 9.28 0.42 9.02
CA GLU A 125 8.10 0.65 9.86
C GLU A 125 7.04 -0.42 9.68
N LEU A 126 6.81 -0.89 8.45
CA LEU A 126 5.93 -2.04 8.19
C LEU A 126 6.42 -3.29 8.92
N ASP A 127 7.73 -3.57 8.87
CA ASP A 127 8.33 -4.67 9.63
C ASP A 127 8.13 -4.47 11.14
N ARG A 128 8.44 -3.28 11.66
CA ARG A 128 8.36 -3.00 13.10
C ARG A 128 6.96 -3.24 13.67
N VAL A 129 5.92 -2.80 12.97
CA VAL A 129 4.55 -2.90 13.48
C VAL A 129 3.93 -4.28 13.33
N LEU A 130 4.53 -5.17 12.52
CA LEU A 130 4.09 -6.56 12.38
C LEU A 130 4.52 -7.39 13.58
N LYS A 131 3.62 -8.23 14.06
CA LYS A 131 3.90 -9.28 15.04
C LYS A 131 4.88 -10.32 14.47
N ALA A 132 5.53 -11.07 15.34
CA ALA A 132 6.09 -12.37 14.98
C ALA A 132 5.00 -13.22 14.29
N HIS A 133 5.38 -13.94 13.24
CA HIS A 133 4.46 -14.69 12.36
C HIS A 133 3.38 -13.85 11.66
N GLY A 134 3.44 -12.51 11.74
CA GLY A 134 2.56 -11.61 11.00
C GLY A 134 2.84 -11.63 9.50
N TYR A 135 1.84 -11.30 8.73
CA TYR A 135 1.91 -11.33 7.27
C TYR A 135 2.14 -9.94 6.69
N LEU A 136 2.87 -9.87 5.59
CA LEU A 136 3.11 -8.66 4.83
C LEU A 136 2.63 -8.85 3.40
N PHE A 137 1.73 -7.98 2.95
CA PHE A 137 1.29 -7.90 1.57
C PHE A 137 1.67 -6.55 0.97
N ILE A 138 2.53 -6.57 -0.03
CA ILE A 138 2.92 -5.39 -0.81
C ILE A 138 2.56 -5.63 -2.27
N PHE A 139 1.89 -4.64 -2.86
CA PHE A 139 1.63 -4.57 -4.28
C PHE A 139 2.12 -3.22 -4.78
N THR A 140 3.14 -3.21 -5.62
CA THR A 140 3.82 -1.98 -6.02
C THR A 140 4.33 -2.06 -7.45
N SER A 141 4.57 -0.89 -8.04
CA SER A 141 5.14 -0.78 -9.38
C SER A 141 6.66 -1.00 -9.32
N PRO A 142 7.20 -2.03 -9.97
CA PRO A 142 8.65 -2.27 -10.03
C PRO A 142 9.32 -1.37 -11.07
N ARG A 143 10.66 -1.47 -11.17
CA ARG A 143 11.48 -0.66 -12.09
C ARG A 143 11.01 -0.69 -13.54
N GLU A 144 10.59 -1.84 -14.02
CA GLU A 144 10.07 -2.03 -15.38
C GLU A 144 8.79 -1.21 -15.64
N ALA A 145 7.97 -1.01 -14.62
CA ALA A 145 6.82 -0.11 -14.71
C ALA A 145 7.26 1.35 -14.78
N GLY A 146 8.24 1.74 -13.97
CA GLY A 146 8.84 3.07 -14.00
C GLY A 146 9.34 3.46 -15.40
N GLU A 147 10.00 2.54 -16.10
CA GLU A 147 10.47 2.78 -17.46
C GLU A 147 9.32 3.00 -18.46
N ARG A 148 8.17 2.36 -18.25
CA ARG A 148 6.99 2.51 -19.15
C ARG A 148 6.20 3.81 -18.93
N VAL A 149 6.39 4.47 -17.80
CA VAL A 149 5.72 5.75 -17.50
C VAL A 149 6.62 6.97 -17.72
N ARG A 150 7.80 6.79 -18.28
CA ARG A 150 8.70 7.91 -18.64
C ARG A 150 8.09 8.79 -19.72
N LEU A 151 8.29 10.08 -19.56
CA LEU A 151 8.02 11.14 -20.53
C LEU A 151 9.35 11.79 -20.97
N PRO A 152 9.39 12.56 -22.04
CA PRO A 152 10.61 13.28 -22.45
C PRO A 152 11.20 14.18 -21.35
N GLN A 153 10.36 14.74 -20.48
CA GLN A 153 10.78 15.59 -19.35
C GLN A 153 11.05 14.83 -18.05
N THR A 154 10.82 13.53 -18.00
CA THR A 154 11.05 12.73 -16.78
C THR A 154 12.50 12.85 -16.32
N ARG A 155 12.68 13.18 -15.07
CA ARG A 155 13.99 13.25 -14.41
C ARG A 155 14.16 12.05 -13.49
N GLU A 156 15.32 11.44 -13.59
CA GLU A 156 15.77 10.42 -12.64
C GLU A 156 16.67 11.09 -11.60
N LEU A 157 16.26 11.09 -10.35
CA LEU A 157 16.96 11.74 -9.24
C LEU A 157 18.07 10.85 -8.68
N GLU A 158 17.82 9.56 -8.64
CA GLU A 158 18.71 8.47 -8.26
C GLU A 158 18.21 7.17 -8.91
N PRO A 159 18.99 6.09 -8.95
CA PRO A 159 18.57 4.87 -9.67
C PRO A 159 17.18 4.38 -9.32
N GLY A 160 16.25 4.43 -10.29
CA GLY A 160 14.84 4.03 -10.13
C GLY A 160 13.96 5.03 -9.39
N THR A 161 14.44 6.22 -9.07
CA THR A 161 13.64 7.28 -8.46
C THR A 161 13.36 8.36 -9.49
N LEU A 162 12.11 8.47 -9.89
CA LEU A 162 11.64 9.31 -10.99
C LEU A 162 10.70 10.41 -10.49
N VAL A 163 10.66 11.50 -11.24
CA VAL A 163 9.70 12.60 -11.13
C VAL A 163 9.32 13.09 -12.52
N ASP A 164 8.18 13.74 -12.64
CA ASP A 164 7.62 14.20 -13.93
C ASP A 164 7.32 13.01 -14.87
N ILE A 165 6.59 12.02 -14.37
CA ILE A 165 6.18 10.80 -15.06
C ILE A 165 4.72 10.86 -15.55
N ALA A 166 4.33 9.92 -16.41
CA ALA A 166 2.99 9.85 -17.02
C ALA A 166 1.92 9.24 -16.09
N THR A 167 1.79 9.79 -14.88
CA THR A 167 0.73 9.43 -13.91
C THR A 167 0.07 10.71 -13.37
N PRO A 168 -1.16 10.66 -12.84
CA PRO A 168 -1.82 11.84 -12.28
C PRO A 168 -1.01 12.54 -11.18
N ASP A 169 -0.23 11.78 -10.44
CA ASP A 169 0.67 12.20 -9.37
C ASP A 169 2.14 12.32 -9.83
N GLY A 170 2.37 12.33 -11.14
CA GLY A 170 3.70 12.23 -11.75
C GLY A 170 4.67 13.36 -11.40
N ASN A 171 4.17 14.48 -10.86
CA ASN A 171 4.97 15.57 -10.32
C ASN A 171 5.59 15.26 -8.93
N LEU A 172 5.17 14.17 -8.30
CA LEU A 172 5.75 13.69 -7.04
C LEU A 172 6.93 12.76 -7.31
N VAL A 173 7.74 12.57 -6.30
CA VAL A 173 8.89 11.66 -6.38
C VAL A 173 8.41 10.23 -6.18
N HIS A 174 8.75 9.36 -7.12
CA HIS A 174 8.41 7.93 -7.09
C HIS A 174 9.68 7.09 -7.16
N HIS A 175 9.85 6.21 -6.21
CA HIS A 175 10.85 5.15 -6.26
C HIS A 175 10.22 3.87 -6.78
N PHE A 176 10.77 3.35 -7.86
CA PHE A 176 10.39 2.09 -8.48
C PHE A 176 11.44 1.02 -8.10
N PRO A 177 11.22 0.28 -7.01
CA PRO A 177 12.19 -0.70 -6.56
C PRO A 177 12.29 -1.87 -7.55
N THR A 178 13.46 -2.46 -7.66
CA THR A 178 13.55 -3.81 -8.23
C THR A 178 12.96 -4.83 -7.26
N PRO A 179 12.50 -6.01 -7.75
CA PRO A 179 12.11 -7.11 -6.88
C PRO A 179 13.19 -7.50 -5.85
N ALA A 180 14.47 -7.39 -6.23
CA ALA A 180 15.60 -7.68 -5.36
C ALA A 180 15.73 -6.62 -4.25
N GLU A 181 15.59 -5.33 -4.58
CA GLU A 181 15.61 -4.24 -3.58
C GLU A 181 14.50 -4.40 -2.55
N LEU A 182 13.28 -4.73 -2.98
CA LEU A 182 12.18 -4.96 -2.04
C LEU A 182 12.41 -6.18 -1.16
N LYS A 183 12.81 -7.32 -1.74
CA LYS A 183 13.13 -8.53 -0.98
C LYS A 183 14.24 -8.30 0.05
N ALA A 184 15.24 -7.50 -0.29
CA ALA A 184 16.36 -7.18 0.59
C ALA A 184 15.94 -6.37 1.85
N GLN A 185 14.74 -5.75 1.86
CA GLN A 185 14.21 -5.10 3.07
C GLN A 185 13.64 -6.11 4.08
N PHE A 186 13.37 -7.36 3.65
CA PHE A 186 12.75 -8.41 4.44
C PHE A 186 13.53 -9.74 4.29
N PRO A 187 14.83 -9.77 4.63
CA PRO A 187 15.74 -10.87 4.23
C PRO A 187 15.38 -12.22 4.86
N GLU A 188 14.73 -12.21 6.02
CA GLU A 188 14.42 -13.43 6.77
C GLU A 188 12.95 -13.83 6.71
N TYR A 189 12.15 -13.09 5.94
CA TYR A 189 10.74 -13.43 5.76
C TYR A 189 10.57 -14.73 4.97
N GLN A 190 9.64 -15.56 5.39
CA GLN A 190 9.18 -16.69 4.58
C GLN A 190 8.34 -16.15 3.43
N VAL A 191 8.91 -16.16 2.24
CA VAL A 191 8.24 -15.67 1.03
C VAL A 191 7.29 -16.72 0.50
N HIS A 192 6.00 -16.40 0.46
CA HIS A 192 4.95 -17.24 -0.12
C HIS A 192 4.75 -16.94 -1.61
N ARG A 193 4.85 -15.66 -1.98
CA ARG A 193 4.72 -15.22 -3.37
C ARG A 193 5.56 -13.95 -3.60
N ALA A 194 6.38 -13.95 -4.66
CA ALA A 194 7.20 -12.82 -5.04
C ALA A 194 7.41 -12.83 -6.56
N GLU A 195 6.46 -12.24 -7.28
CA GLU A 195 6.44 -12.25 -8.74
C GLU A 195 5.91 -10.96 -9.34
N THR A 196 6.28 -10.69 -10.57
CA THR A 196 5.75 -9.59 -11.37
C THR A 196 4.59 -10.11 -12.23
N VAL A 197 3.46 -9.41 -12.15
CA VAL A 197 2.27 -9.65 -12.95
C VAL A 197 1.95 -8.42 -13.80
N LEU A 198 1.22 -8.59 -14.89
CA LEU A 198 0.63 -7.47 -15.62
C LEU A 198 -0.74 -7.16 -15.03
N ALA A 199 -0.91 -5.96 -14.54
CA ALA A 199 -2.18 -5.51 -13.95
C ALA A 199 -2.47 -4.05 -14.32
N PRO A 200 -3.75 -3.65 -14.34
CA PRO A 200 -4.12 -2.25 -14.55
C PRO A 200 -3.64 -1.40 -13.37
N ILE A 201 -3.12 -0.23 -13.69
CA ILE A 201 -2.95 0.82 -12.68
C ILE A 201 -4.23 1.66 -12.67
N PRO A 202 -4.83 1.81 -11.49
CA PRO A 202 -6.04 2.61 -11.34
C PRO A 202 -5.91 3.95 -11.96
N PHE A 203 -6.14 4.65 -12.71
CA PHE A 203 -5.98 5.99 -13.31
C PHE A 203 -5.19 6.03 -14.63
N MET A 204 -4.76 4.89 -15.15
CA MET A 204 -4.11 4.83 -16.45
C MET A 204 -4.97 4.11 -17.50
N GLY A 205 -6.30 4.07 -17.28
CA GLY A 205 -7.23 3.36 -18.17
C GLY A 205 -6.97 1.85 -18.18
N ASP A 206 -7.10 1.24 -19.37
CA ASP A 206 -6.92 -0.21 -19.57
C ASP A 206 -5.46 -0.65 -19.73
N ALA A 207 -4.51 0.27 -19.53
CA ALA A 207 -3.08 -0.04 -19.69
C ALA A 207 -2.63 -1.03 -18.62
N LEU A 208 -2.10 -2.16 -19.06
CA LEU A 208 -1.49 -3.16 -18.19
C LEU A 208 -0.01 -2.82 -18.01
N LEU A 209 0.39 -2.58 -16.76
CA LEU A 209 1.77 -2.36 -16.40
C LEU A 209 2.31 -3.47 -15.50
N PRO A 210 3.63 -3.71 -15.50
CA PRO A 210 4.24 -4.61 -14.53
C PRO A 210 3.92 -4.16 -13.11
N GLN A 211 3.48 -5.10 -12.27
CA GLN A 211 3.22 -4.91 -10.86
C GLN A 211 3.88 -6.03 -10.08
N PHE A 212 4.55 -5.71 -8.99
CA PHE A 212 5.22 -6.69 -8.18
C PHE A 212 4.37 -7.03 -6.95
N ILE A 213 4.09 -8.32 -6.79
CA ILE A 213 3.43 -8.87 -5.62
C ILE A 213 4.52 -9.39 -4.69
N PHE A 214 4.49 -8.95 -3.44
CA PHE A 214 5.29 -9.52 -2.37
C PHE A 214 4.36 -9.93 -1.23
N TRP A 215 4.18 -11.23 -1.08
CA TRP A 215 3.41 -11.86 -0.01
C TRP A 215 4.34 -12.73 0.81
N ALA A 216 4.51 -12.39 2.08
CA ALA A 216 5.49 -13.03 2.94
C ALA A 216 5.06 -13.03 4.41
N GLN A 217 5.63 -13.91 5.21
CA GLN A 217 5.40 -14.02 6.64
C GLN A 217 6.67 -13.68 7.41
N LYS A 218 6.51 -12.84 8.42
CA LYS A 218 7.57 -12.46 9.34
C LYS A 218 8.00 -13.67 10.17
N PRO A 219 9.31 -13.92 10.36
CA PRO A 219 9.76 -14.98 11.24
C PRO A 219 9.43 -14.71 12.71
N ASP A 220 9.64 -15.73 13.54
CA ASP A 220 9.61 -15.59 14.99
C ASP A 220 10.89 -14.92 15.47
N TRP A 221 10.82 -13.63 15.78
CA TRP A 221 11.93 -12.91 16.39
C TRP A 221 11.78 -12.91 17.90
N ARG A 222 12.84 -13.20 18.55
CA ARG A 222 12.98 -13.07 19.99
C ARG A 222 13.21 -11.63 20.42
#